data_03d8d0c7fa20efe30dbbc04b9e24194d
#
_entry.id   03d8d0c7fa20efe30dbbc04b9e24194d
#
_cell.length_a   1.000
_cell.length_b   1.000
_cell.length_c   1.000
_cell.angle_alpha   90.00
_cell.angle_beta   90.00
_cell.angle_gamma   90.00
#
_symmetry.space_group_name_H-M   'P 1'
#
loop_
_entity.id
_entity.type
_entity.pdbx_description
1 polymer ?
#
loop_
_entity_poly.entity_id
_entity_poly.type
_entity_poly.pdbx_seq_one_letter_code
_entity_poly.pdbx_strand_id
1 'polypeptide(L)'
;MTTWTYGQKKSTESNRPALVVGIVVDQMRYDYLYKYADRYSNNGLKRLMREGMNCQDNHYNYAPTVTAAGHASVYTGTVPAVHGIVGNEWTDVATGKKVYCTDDSTVSTVGTTGKTGFMSPKNMWTSTITDQLKLAQNFKSKTIAIALKDRGAILPGGHSADGAYWYDSKEGRWITSSFYMQSLPRWVQTFNAEQRAQKYTKAGWNTLYPIQTYTTSGPDDSPYESKMAGETAPIFPHTLQGGNPLELIRTSPYGNTLTKDFAIQAMTEEKLGKNGTTDFLAVSFSSTDYVGHSFGPQSIELEDTYLRLDQDIAEILTYLDKNYGKDQVLVFLTADHAVAEVPGYLNSNKMPGGVFDRVKAMSDIKKATQEAFGQTDLIIGEDNSQLYFNKAVLSKMNIDREKLIQVVKQSLKKQAGFQELVDLHNIEASTLNNLYTTIIRNGYNQDRSGDVMILLKPQWFIGYKTGTTHSTLYAYDTHVPLLFYGWKVKPSEVTERTSISDISTTLANWLHCMEPSGSIGQTIPLKR
;
A
#
# COMPACT_ATOMS: atom_id res chain seq x y z
N MET A 1 36.77 -54.33 -25.10
CA MET A 1 36.78 -52.84 -24.96
C MET A 1 35.46 -52.42 -24.42
N THR A 2 35.40 -52.14 -23.12
CA THR A 2 34.17 -51.76 -22.41
C THR A 2 34.18 -50.23 -22.26
N THR A 3 33.33 -49.53 -23.01
CA THR A 3 33.18 -48.06 -22.92
C THR A 3 32.28 -47.72 -21.75
N TRP A 4 32.84 -47.10 -20.73
CA TRP A 4 32.11 -46.50 -19.63
C TRP A 4 31.60 -45.11 -20.08
N THR A 5 30.29 -44.97 -20.30
CA THR A 5 29.66 -43.67 -20.46
C THR A 5 29.33 -43.10 -19.08
N TYR A 6 30.11 -42.14 -18.63
CA TYR A 6 29.78 -41.30 -17.49
C TYR A 6 28.64 -40.37 -17.89
N GLY A 7 27.45 -40.69 -17.43
CA GLY A 7 26.34 -39.81 -17.47
C GLY A 7 26.55 -38.66 -16.46
N GLN A 8 27.08 -37.54 -16.92
CA GLN A 8 27.01 -36.30 -16.14
C GLN A 8 25.53 -35.94 -15.91
N LYS A 9 25.03 -36.16 -14.67
CA LYS A 9 23.85 -35.43 -14.19
C LYS A 9 24.21 -33.94 -14.25
N LYS A 10 23.80 -33.24 -15.31
CA LYS A 10 23.68 -31.79 -15.27
C LYS A 10 22.69 -31.47 -14.16
N SER A 11 23.18 -30.99 -13.02
CA SER A 11 22.38 -30.20 -12.10
C SER A 11 22.01 -28.94 -12.88
N THR A 12 20.84 -28.91 -13.47
CA THR A 12 20.26 -27.68 -13.95
C THR A 12 19.83 -26.92 -12.69
N GLU A 13 20.76 -26.19 -12.05
CA GLU A 13 20.38 -25.08 -11.21
C GLU A 13 19.46 -24.20 -12.06
N SER A 14 18.20 -24.16 -11.70
CA SER A 14 17.25 -23.28 -12.34
C SER A 14 17.77 -21.86 -12.20
N ASN A 15 17.99 -21.16 -13.31
CA ASN A 15 18.44 -19.76 -13.30
C ASN A 15 17.39 -18.82 -12.66
N ARG A 16 16.22 -19.31 -12.29
CA ARG A 16 15.12 -18.60 -11.65
C ARG A 16 14.50 -19.45 -10.53
N PRO A 17 13.92 -18.82 -9.50
CA PRO A 17 13.15 -19.54 -8.48
C PRO A 17 11.89 -20.16 -9.10
N ALA A 18 11.33 -21.18 -8.46
CA ALA A 18 10.04 -21.74 -8.85
C ALA A 18 8.89 -20.77 -8.57
N LEU A 19 9.00 -19.99 -7.48
CA LEU A 19 7.97 -19.05 -7.03
C LEU A 19 8.61 -17.76 -6.51
N VAL A 20 8.04 -16.62 -6.91
CA VAL A 20 8.28 -15.32 -6.28
C VAL A 20 7.08 -14.97 -5.41
N VAL A 21 7.32 -14.57 -4.17
CA VAL A 21 6.29 -14.10 -3.24
C VAL A 21 6.58 -12.66 -2.85
N GLY A 22 5.73 -11.75 -3.29
CA GLY A 22 5.78 -10.33 -2.89
C GLY A 22 4.81 -10.09 -1.74
N ILE A 23 5.32 -9.64 -0.60
CA ILE A 23 4.54 -9.30 0.58
C ILE A 23 4.57 -7.79 0.75
N VAL A 24 3.41 -7.14 0.72
CA VAL A 24 3.24 -5.73 1.08
C VAL A 24 2.45 -5.67 2.38
N VAL A 25 3.02 -5.03 3.40
CA VAL A 25 2.35 -4.78 4.68
C VAL A 25 1.89 -3.32 4.69
N ASP A 26 0.60 -3.11 4.50
CA ASP A 26 -0.01 -1.78 4.36
C ASP A 26 0.27 -0.93 5.61
N GLN A 27 0.82 0.29 5.42
CA GLN A 27 1.14 1.25 6.46
C GLN A 27 2.29 0.83 7.41
N MET A 28 3.20 -0.04 6.97
CA MET A 28 4.30 -0.50 7.84
C MET A 28 5.46 0.49 7.86
N ARG A 29 5.71 1.11 9.01
CA ARG A 29 6.93 1.89 9.26
C ARG A 29 8.14 0.95 9.37
N TYR A 30 9.30 1.43 8.92
CA TYR A 30 10.56 0.68 9.06
C TYR A 30 10.90 0.33 10.51
N ASP A 31 10.67 1.27 11.44
CA ASP A 31 11.00 1.10 12.86
C ASP A 31 10.16 0.01 13.56
N TYR A 32 9.02 -0.43 13.00
CA TYR A 32 8.24 -1.55 13.57
C TYR A 32 8.99 -2.89 13.50
N LEU A 33 9.95 -3.04 12.58
CA LEU A 33 10.85 -4.21 12.57
C LEU A 33 11.64 -4.34 13.87
N TYR A 34 11.97 -3.21 14.51
CA TYR A 34 12.79 -3.14 15.71
C TYR A 34 11.96 -2.87 16.97
N LYS A 35 10.91 -2.04 16.87
CA LYS A 35 10.07 -1.67 18.01
C LYS A 35 9.48 -2.89 18.72
N TYR A 36 9.08 -3.90 17.98
CA TYR A 36 8.47 -5.11 18.52
C TYR A 36 9.38 -6.34 18.43
N ALA A 37 10.66 -6.16 18.08
CA ALA A 37 11.61 -7.23 17.78
C ALA A 37 11.71 -8.29 18.89
N ASP A 38 11.76 -7.88 20.16
CA ASP A 38 11.90 -8.81 21.28
C ASP A 38 10.73 -9.80 21.39
N ARG A 39 9.56 -9.44 20.85
CA ARG A 39 8.32 -10.20 20.93
C ARG A 39 8.00 -10.99 19.65
N TYR A 40 8.64 -10.68 18.54
CA TYR A 40 8.46 -11.45 17.31
C TYR A 40 8.97 -12.88 17.45
N SER A 41 8.33 -13.81 16.78
CA SER A 41 8.78 -15.20 16.68
C SER A 41 10.11 -15.33 15.93
N ASN A 42 10.82 -16.40 16.15
CA ASN A 42 12.08 -16.66 15.42
C ASN A 42 11.85 -17.03 13.94
N ASN A 43 10.63 -17.34 13.53
CA ASN A 43 10.30 -17.89 12.21
C ASN A 43 9.55 -16.90 11.29
N GLY A 44 9.17 -15.73 11.78
CA GLY A 44 8.48 -14.67 11.05
C GLY A 44 9.42 -13.55 10.62
N LEU A 45 9.12 -12.31 11.04
CA LEU A 45 9.89 -11.11 10.68
C LEU A 45 11.37 -11.20 11.11
N LYS A 46 11.65 -11.73 12.31
CA LYS A 46 13.04 -11.97 12.74
C LYS A 46 13.80 -12.88 11.77
N ARG A 47 13.14 -13.88 11.21
CA ARG A 47 13.78 -14.78 10.23
C ARG A 47 14.14 -14.03 8.96
N LEU A 48 13.22 -13.22 8.42
CA LEU A 48 13.48 -12.42 7.23
C LEU A 48 14.65 -11.45 7.45
N MET A 49 14.72 -10.80 8.62
CA MET A 49 15.83 -9.90 8.98
C MET A 49 17.16 -10.63 9.14
N ARG A 50 17.17 -11.78 9.84
CA ARG A 50 18.39 -12.53 10.17
C ARG A 50 18.97 -13.27 8.98
N GLU A 51 18.11 -13.86 8.15
CA GLU A 51 18.50 -14.78 7.07
C GLU A 51 18.37 -14.18 5.68
N GLY A 52 17.82 -12.97 5.58
CA GLY A 52 17.59 -12.23 4.36
C GLY A 52 18.57 -11.07 4.16
N MET A 53 18.32 -10.28 3.14
CA MET A 53 18.96 -9.00 2.88
C MET A 53 18.03 -7.89 3.36
N ASN A 54 18.49 -7.05 4.31
CA ASN A 54 17.75 -5.94 4.89
C ASN A 54 18.26 -4.61 4.32
N CYS A 55 17.43 -3.90 3.55
CA CYS A 55 17.71 -2.57 3.06
C CYS A 55 17.22 -1.55 4.10
N GLN A 56 18.17 -0.97 4.85
CA GLN A 56 17.87 -0.19 6.05
C GLN A 56 17.37 1.23 5.77
N ASP A 57 17.65 1.80 4.60
CA ASP A 57 17.26 3.17 4.22
C ASP A 57 16.44 3.16 2.92
N ASN A 58 15.28 2.46 2.96
CA ASN A 58 14.38 2.35 1.82
C ASN A 58 13.22 3.35 1.91
N HIS A 59 13.06 4.20 0.90
CA HIS A 59 12.11 5.30 0.92
C HIS A 59 11.23 5.39 -0.32
N TYR A 60 10.05 5.93 -0.14
CA TYR A 60 9.25 6.48 -1.22
C TYR A 60 9.90 7.77 -1.73
N ASN A 61 10.05 7.85 -3.05
CA ASN A 61 10.69 8.97 -3.75
C ASN A 61 9.67 9.89 -4.44
N TYR A 62 8.40 9.84 -3.99
CA TYR A 62 7.31 10.69 -4.46
C TYR A 62 6.29 10.97 -3.34
N ALA A 63 5.36 11.89 -3.57
CA ALA A 63 4.18 12.16 -2.77
C ALA A 63 2.98 12.42 -3.71
N PRO A 64 1.74 12.06 -3.28
CA PRO A 64 1.34 11.57 -1.96
C PRO A 64 1.66 10.08 -1.75
N THR A 65 2.02 9.73 -0.51
CA THR A 65 2.26 8.35 -0.07
C THR A 65 0.93 7.70 0.33
N VAL A 66 0.28 7.04 -0.62
CA VAL A 66 -1.05 6.42 -0.45
C VAL A 66 -1.09 5.05 -1.08
N THR A 67 -2.00 4.19 -0.60
CA THR A 67 -2.08 2.76 -0.93
C THR A 67 -1.97 2.46 -2.43
N ALA A 68 -2.77 3.11 -3.29
CA ALA A 68 -2.78 2.79 -4.73
C ALA A 68 -1.45 3.15 -5.39
N ALA A 69 -0.95 4.37 -5.15
CA ALA A 69 0.33 4.81 -5.69
C ALA A 69 1.48 3.92 -5.17
N GLY A 70 1.45 3.53 -3.89
CA GLY A 70 2.42 2.64 -3.28
C GLY A 70 2.48 1.27 -3.96
N HIS A 71 1.36 0.57 -4.03
CA HIS A 71 1.29 -0.73 -4.69
C HIS A 71 1.69 -0.65 -6.18
N ALA A 72 1.21 0.37 -6.91
CA ALA A 72 1.62 0.57 -8.29
C ALA A 72 3.14 0.73 -8.40
N SER A 73 3.76 1.59 -7.59
CA SER A 73 5.20 1.88 -7.67
C SER A 73 6.08 0.67 -7.32
N VAL A 74 5.70 -0.12 -6.30
CA VAL A 74 6.40 -1.37 -5.94
C VAL A 74 6.51 -2.31 -7.14
N TYR A 75 5.42 -2.47 -7.89
CA TYR A 75 5.33 -3.48 -8.95
C TYR A 75 5.66 -2.94 -10.35
N THR A 76 5.62 -1.63 -10.57
CA THR A 76 6.00 -1.01 -11.86
C THR A 76 7.45 -0.51 -11.90
N GLY A 77 8.12 -0.39 -10.73
CA GLY A 77 9.47 0.16 -10.65
C GLY A 77 9.54 1.64 -11.03
N THR A 78 8.42 2.38 -10.92
CA THR A 78 8.36 3.80 -11.29
C THR A 78 7.47 4.60 -10.33
N VAL A 79 7.13 5.82 -10.69
CA VAL A 79 6.47 6.83 -9.85
C VAL A 79 5.14 7.28 -10.46
N PRO A 80 4.23 7.91 -9.69
CA PRO A 80 2.92 8.37 -10.17
C PRO A 80 2.96 9.22 -11.43
N ALA A 81 3.97 10.05 -11.61
CA ALA A 81 4.18 10.82 -12.83
C ALA A 81 4.20 9.97 -14.10
N VAL A 82 4.64 8.70 -14.00
CA VAL A 82 4.84 7.80 -15.13
C VAL A 82 3.74 6.73 -15.21
N HIS A 83 3.46 6.01 -14.10
CA HIS A 83 2.43 4.95 -14.12
C HIS A 83 1.00 5.50 -14.05
N GLY A 84 0.81 6.80 -13.78
CA GLY A 84 -0.47 7.48 -13.82
C GLY A 84 -1.38 7.27 -12.59
N ILE A 85 -1.03 6.42 -11.63
CA ILE A 85 -1.80 6.24 -10.39
C ILE A 85 -1.36 7.30 -9.38
N VAL A 86 -2.00 8.46 -9.42
CA VAL A 86 -1.61 9.63 -8.62
C VAL A 86 -2.19 9.63 -7.20
N GLY A 87 -3.06 8.69 -6.90
CA GLY A 87 -3.72 8.57 -5.60
C GLY A 87 -4.68 7.39 -5.57
N ASN A 88 -5.39 7.19 -4.45
CA ASN A 88 -6.51 6.25 -4.39
C ASN A 88 -7.66 6.71 -5.28
N GLU A 89 -7.83 8.04 -5.37
CA GLU A 89 -8.74 8.70 -6.29
C GLU A 89 -8.16 10.05 -6.72
N TRP A 90 -8.68 10.62 -7.78
CA TRP A 90 -8.37 11.96 -8.26
C TRP A 90 -9.58 12.59 -8.95
N THR A 91 -9.55 13.90 -9.14
CA THR A 91 -10.55 14.63 -9.92
C THR A 91 -10.14 14.64 -11.39
N ASP A 92 -10.97 14.10 -12.28
CA ASP A 92 -10.81 14.26 -13.73
C ASP A 92 -11.00 15.73 -14.10
N VAL A 93 -9.98 16.33 -14.67
CA VAL A 93 -9.93 17.78 -14.94
C VAL A 93 -10.96 18.20 -16.00
N ALA A 94 -11.28 17.30 -16.93
CA ALA A 94 -12.20 17.61 -18.03
C ALA A 94 -13.67 17.56 -17.58
N THR A 95 -14.00 16.63 -16.70
CA THR A 95 -15.39 16.38 -16.27
C THR A 95 -15.71 16.85 -14.86
N GLY A 96 -14.71 17.16 -14.05
CA GLY A 96 -14.85 17.48 -12.61
C GLY A 96 -15.29 16.29 -11.76
N LYS A 97 -15.33 15.07 -12.32
CA LYS A 97 -15.78 13.87 -11.61
C LYS A 97 -14.62 13.18 -10.92
N LYS A 98 -14.93 12.49 -9.82
CA LYS A 98 -13.99 11.61 -9.14
C LYS A 98 -13.76 10.35 -9.97
N VAL A 99 -12.49 9.95 -10.07
CA VAL A 99 -12.03 8.70 -10.66
C VAL A 99 -11.34 7.91 -9.56
N TYR A 100 -11.83 6.72 -9.27
CA TYR A 100 -11.14 5.80 -8.38
C TYR A 100 -10.07 5.02 -9.14
N CYS A 101 -8.94 4.74 -8.51
CA CYS A 101 -7.72 4.25 -9.19
C CYS A 101 -7.91 2.94 -9.99
N THR A 102 -8.83 2.09 -9.58
CA THR A 102 -9.13 0.81 -10.25
C THR A 102 -10.51 0.76 -10.92
N ASP A 103 -11.30 1.84 -10.89
CA ASP A 103 -12.63 1.88 -11.51
C ASP A 103 -12.60 1.48 -12.98
N ASP A 104 -13.48 0.54 -13.32
CA ASP A 104 -13.71 0.11 -14.69
C ASP A 104 -15.17 -0.32 -14.91
N SER A 105 -15.96 0.57 -15.51
CA SER A 105 -17.37 0.29 -15.84
C SER A 105 -17.58 -0.68 -17.01
N THR A 106 -16.50 -1.10 -17.69
CA THR A 106 -16.58 -2.06 -18.82
C THR A 106 -16.52 -3.51 -18.36
N VAL A 107 -16.21 -3.75 -17.09
CA VAL A 107 -16.16 -5.08 -16.47
C VAL A 107 -17.29 -5.24 -15.44
N SER A 108 -17.51 -6.47 -14.99
CA SER A 108 -18.54 -6.82 -14.03
C SER A 108 -17.96 -7.54 -12.81
N THR A 109 -18.71 -7.53 -11.72
CA THR A 109 -18.35 -8.26 -10.49
C THR A 109 -18.50 -9.78 -10.71
N VAL A 110 -17.51 -10.53 -10.22
CA VAL A 110 -17.52 -12.00 -10.21
C VAL A 110 -17.38 -12.48 -8.77
N GLY A 111 -18.37 -13.19 -8.26
CA GLY A 111 -18.39 -13.78 -6.92
C GLY A 111 -19.41 -13.18 -5.94
N THR A 112 -19.97 -12.04 -6.28
CA THR A 112 -21.08 -11.40 -5.54
C THR A 112 -21.96 -10.58 -6.47
N THR A 113 -23.03 -10.00 -5.92
CA THR A 113 -23.88 -9.04 -6.63
C THR A 113 -23.44 -7.61 -6.36
N GLY A 114 -23.73 -6.68 -7.26
CA GLY A 114 -23.37 -5.26 -7.07
C GLY A 114 -22.15 -4.82 -7.86
N LYS A 115 -21.56 -3.67 -7.46
CA LYS A 115 -20.52 -2.98 -8.24
C LYS A 115 -19.11 -3.08 -7.67
N THR A 116 -18.91 -3.84 -6.58
CA THR A 116 -17.61 -3.97 -5.90
C THR A 116 -16.53 -4.63 -6.73
N GLY A 117 -16.89 -5.25 -7.86
CA GLY A 117 -15.98 -5.83 -8.83
C GLY A 117 -15.91 -5.10 -10.17
N PHE A 118 -16.44 -3.87 -10.29
CA PHE A 118 -16.28 -3.04 -11.49
C PHE A 118 -14.88 -2.41 -11.50
N MET A 119 -13.86 -3.26 -11.44
CA MET A 119 -12.48 -2.89 -11.18
C MET A 119 -11.53 -3.62 -12.13
N SER A 120 -10.50 -2.91 -12.62
CA SER A 120 -9.41 -3.47 -13.43
C SER A 120 -8.15 -2.59 -13.31
N PRO A 121 -6.99 -3.02 -13.84
CA PRO A 121 -5.78 -2.22 -13.87
C PRO A 121 -5.74 -1.16 -14.97
N LYS A 122 -6.82 -0.90 -15.72
CA LYS A 122 -6.83 -0.05 -16.92
C LYS A 122 -6.29 1.37 -16.72
N ASN A 123 -6.41 1.90 -15.49
CA ASN A 123 -5.91 3.24 -15.17
C ASN A 123 -4.39 3.29 -14.95
N MET A 124 -3.72 2.15 -14.82
CA MET A 124 -2.27 2.06 -14.74
C MET A 124 -1.67 1.98 -16.15
N TRP A 125 -0.79 2.92 -16.48
CA TRP A 125 -0.28 3.09 -17.85
C TRP A 125 0.94 2.25 -18.18
N THR A 126 1.56 1.65 -17.17
CA THR A 126 2.79 0.87 -17.33
C THR A 126 2.57 -0.60 -17.01
N SER A 127 3.38 -1.48 -17.60
CA SER A 127 3.43 -2.87 -17.17
C SER A 127 4.06 -2.99 -15.78
N THR A 128 3.80 -4.12 -15.15
CA THR A 128 4.38 -4.51 -13.85
C THR A 128 5.49 -5.55 -14.02
N ILE A 129 6.24 -5.83 -12.97
CA ILE A 129 7.19 -6.96 -12.94
C ILE A 129 6.47 -8.30 -13.15
N THR A 130 5.23 -8.43 -12.69
CA THR A 130 4.40 -9.63 -12.92
C THR A 130 4.05 -9.79 -14.39
N ASP A 131 3.72 -8.69 -15.11
CA ASP A 131 3.50 -8.69 -16.55
C ASP A 131 4.79 -9.09 -17.30
N GLN A 132 5.93 -8.50 -16.92
CA GLN A 132 7.22 -8.78 -17.57
C GLN A 132 7.67 -10.23 -17.36
N LEU A 133 7.42 -10.79 -16.18
CA LEU A 133 7.73 -12.18 -15.91
C LEU A 133 6.88 -13.12 -16.79
N LYS A 134 5.61 -12.80 -17.00
CA LYS A 134 4.72 -13.55 -17.93
C LYS A 134 5.20 -13.43 -19.37
N LEU A 135 5.53 -12.23 -19.84
CA LEU A 135 6.11 -12.01 -21.16
C LEU A 135 7.40 -12.82 -21.37
N ALA A 136 8.31 -12.78 -20.42
CA ALA A 136 9.59 -13.52 -20.49
C ALA A 136 9.42 -15.03 -20.53
N GLN A 137 8.27 -15.55 -20.12
CA GLN A 137 7.96 -16.98 -20.09
C GLN A 137 6.84 -17.37 -21.07
N ASN A 138 6.56 -16.50 -22.02
CA ASN A 138 5.54 -16.72 -23.08
C ASN A 138 4.17 -17.08 -22.47
N PHE A 139 3.75 -16.35 -21.42
CA PHE A 139 2.49 -16.51 -20.68
C PHE A 139 2.26 -17.91 -20.06
N LYS A 140 3.32 -18.68 -19.83
CA LYS A 140 3.23 -19.99 -19.16
C LYS A 140 3.23 -19.91 -17.64
N SER A 141 3.74 -18.82 -17.08
CA SER A 141 3.72 -18.56 -15.64
C SER A 141 2.34 -18.12 -15.17
N LYS A 142 2.04 -18.44 -13.91
CA LYS A 142 0.85 -17.93 -13.22
C LYS A 142 1.19 -16.74 -12.34
N THR A 143 0.28 -15.77 -12.33
CA THR A 143 0.31 -14.61 -11.41
C THR A 143 -1.00 -14.53 -10.66
N ILE A 144 -0.94 -14.65 -9.33
CA ILE A 144 -2.08 -14.48 -8.43
C ILE A 144 -1.79 -13.32 -7.48
N ALA A 145 -2.77 -12.43 -7.30
CA ALA A 145 -2.66 -11.28 -6.41
C ALA A 145 -3.84 -11.23 -5.43
N ILE A 146 -3.56 -10.93 -4.15
CA ILE A 146 -4.52 -11.08 -3.05
C ILE A 146 -4.37 -9.91 -2.09
N ALA A 147 -5.47 -9.24 -1.76
CA ALA A 147 -5.54 -8.22 -0.72
C ALA A 147 -6.97 -8.05 -0.21
N LEU A 148 -7.17 -7.48 0.98
CA LEU A 148 -8.52 -7.04 1.36
C LEU A 148 -8.96 -5.82 0.53
N LYS A 149 -8.03 -4.91 0.21
CA LYS A 149 -8.27 -3.75 -0.65
C LYS A 149 -8.12 -4.16 -2.13
N ASP A 150 -9.09 -3.84 -2.98
CA ASP A 150 -9.06 -4.08 -4.43
C ASP A 150 -7.75 -3.63 -5.09
N ARG A 151 -7.34 -2.37 -4.84
CA ARG A 151 -6.12 -1.77 -5.38
C ARG A 151 -4.84 -2.48 -4.92
N GLY A 152 -4.86 -3.09 -3.73
CA GLY A 152 -3.75 -3.90 -3.20
C GLY A 152 -3.60 -5.28 -3.87
N ALA A 153 -4.61 -5.74 -4.60
CA ALA A 153 -4.56 -6.94 -5.43
C ALA A 153 -4.38 -6.60 -6.92
N ILE A 154 -5.19 -5.68 -7.44
CA ILE A 154 -5.27 -5.35 -8.86
C ILE A 154 -3.97 -4.75 -9.40
N LEU A 155 -3.41 -3.74 -8.71
CA LEU A 155 -2.21 -3.05 -9.18
C LEU A 155 -0.96 -3.94 -9.14
N PRO A 156 -0.72 -4.76 -8.08
CA PRO A 156 0.33 -5.78 -8.09
C PRO A 156 0.15 -6.87 -9.13
N GLY A 157 -1.08 -7.30 -9.37
CA GLY A 157 -1.40 -8.31 -10.37
C GLY A 157 -1.04 -7.86 -11.78
N GLY A 158 -1.13 -6.57 -12.05
CA GLY A 158 -0.88 -6.02 -13.38
C GLY A 158 -1.96 -6.33 -14.38
N HIS A 159 -1.63 -6.19 -15.67
CA HIS A 159 -2.59 -6.33 -16.77
C HIS A 159 -2.81 -7.79 -17.19
N SER A 160 -1.90 -8.69 -16.82
CA SER A 160 -1.89 -10.07 -17.31
C SER A 160 -2.03 -11.14 -16.22
N ALA A 161 -2.44 -10.77 -15.00
CA ALA A 161 -2.64 -11.73 -13.92
C ALA A 161 -3.67 -12.80 -14.27
N ASP A 162 -3.45 -14.03 -13.80
CA ASP A 162 -4.43 -15.12 -13.91
C ASP A 162 -5.57 -14.96 -12.90
N GLY A 163 -5.34 -14.21 -11.83
CA GLY A 163 -6.35 -13.82 -10.85
C GLY A 163 -5.88 -12.72 -9.92
N ALA A 164 -6.72 -11.73 -9.70
CA ALA A 164 -6.62 -10.79 -8.60
C ALA A 164 -7.88 -10.91 -7.76
N TYR A 165 -7.71 -11.13 -6.46
CA TYR A 165 -8.81 -11.35 -5.53
C TYR A 165 -8.80 -10.31 -4.41
N TRP A 166 -9.99 -9.75 -4.12
CA TRP A 166 -10.17 -8.82 -3.02
C TRP A 166 -11.43 -9.12 -2.21
N TYR A 167 -11.53 -8.52 -1.05
CA TYR A 167 -12.56 -8.84 -0.09
C TYR A 167 -13.77 -7.90 -0.21
N ASP A 168 -14.94 -8.46 -0.48
CA ASP A 168 -16.21 -7.75 -0.36
C ASP A 168 -16.70 -7.82 1.09
N SER A 169 -16.55 -6.74 1.83
CA SER A 169 -16.95 -6.64 3.24
C SER A 169 -18.46 -6.62 3.47
N LYS A 170 -19.27 -6.42 2.43
CA LYS A 170 -20.73 -6.47 2.56
C LYS A 170 -21.22 -7.90 2.71
N GLU A 171 -20.65 -8.81 1.92
CA GLU A 171 -21.04 -10.23 1.93
C GLU A 171 -20.01 -11.15 2.61
N GLY A 172 -18.86 -10.63 3.00
CA GLY A 172 -17.81 -11.40 3.66
C GLY A 172 -17.13 -12.42 2.76
N ARG A 173 -16.91 -12.07 1.49
CA ARG A 173 -16.44 -12.99 0.45
C ARG A 173 -15.24 -12.45 -0.31
N TRP A 174 -14.39 -13.35 -0.78
CA TRP A 174 -13.40 -13.05 -1.80
C TRP A 174 -14.05 -13.02 -3.17
N ILE A 175 -13.80 -11.95 -3.91
CA ILE A 175 -14.36 -11.68 -5.24
C ILE A 175 -13.26 -11.29 -6.21
N THR A 176 -13.65 -11.16 -7.48
CA THR A 176 -12.82 -10.64 -8.56
C THR A 176 -13.69 -9.88 -9.58
N SER A 177 -13.14 -9.55 -10.72
CA SER A 177 -13.89 -8.97 -11.84
C SER A 177 -13.82 -9.82 -13.11
N SER A 178 -14.74 -9.54 -14.02
CA SER A 178 -14.74 -10.18 -15.34
C SER A 178 -13.52 -9.82 -16.20
N PHE A 179 -12.69 -8.88 -15.77
CA PHE A 179 -11.37 -8.63 -16.36
C PHE A 179 -10.46 -9.86 -16.27
N TYR A 180 -10.49 -10.56 -15.13
CA TYR A 180 -9.62 -11.71 -14.88
C TYR A 180 -10.30 -13.04 -15.26
N MET A 181 -11.58 -13.21 -14.94
CA MET A 181 -12.31 -14.46 -15.18
C MET A 181 -13.82 -14.27 -15.20
N GLN A 182 -14.54 -15.21 -15.83
CA GLN A 182 -16.01 -15.15 -15.91
C GLN A 182 -16.72 -15.79 -14.70
N SER A 183 -16.05 -16.64 -13.95
CA SER A 183 -16.57 -17.29 -12.73
C SER A 183 -15.45 -17.58 -11.76
N LEU A 184 -15.75 -17.54 -10.46
CA LEU A 184 -14.76 -17.90 -9.43
C LEU A 184 -14.36 -19.38 -9.59
N PRO A 185 -13.06 -19.72 -9.42
CA PRO A 185 -12.59 -21.09 -9.33
C PRO A 185 -13.30 -21.83 -8.17
N ARG A 186 -13.46 -23.14 -8.32
CA ARG A 186 -14.15 -23.96 -7.31
C ARG A 186 -13.53 -23.81 -5.90
N TRP A 187 -12.22 -23.73 -5.82
CA TRP A 187 -11.54 -23.56 -4.54
C TRP A 187 -11.90 -22.23 -3.85
N VAL A 188 -12.06 -21.13 -4.61
CA VAL A 188 -12.50 -19.83 -4.06
C VAL A 188 -13.94 -19.92 -3.57
N GLN A 189 -14.82 -20.59 -4.32
CA GLN A 189 -16.21 -20.81 -3.90
C GLN A 189 -16.27 -21.63 -2.60
N THR A 190 -15.44 -22.67 -2.49
CA THR A 190 -15.33 -23.49 -1.27
C THR A 190 -14.80 -22.66 -0.09
N PHE A 191 -13.75 -21.89 -0.28
CA PHE A 191 -13.21 -21.00 0.74
C PHE A 191 -14.25 -20.00 1.25
N ASN A 192 -14.99 -19.37 0.33
CA ASN A 192 -16.07 -18.45 0.65
C ASN A 192 -17.22 -19.14 1.45
N ALA A 193 -17.53 -20.38 1.11
CA ALA A 193 -18.56 -21.16 1.81
C ALA A 193 -18.19 -21.52 3.26
N GLU A 194 -16.91 -21.50 3.63
CA GLU A 194 -16.44 -21.73 5.00
C GLU A 194 -16.77 -20.59 5.96
N GLN A 195 -17.10 -19.40 5.45
CA GLN A 195 -17.49 -18.22 6.24
C GLN A 195 -16.45 -17.87 7.33
N ARG A 196 -15.16 -17.92 7.00
CA ARG A 196 -14.06 -17.70 7.97
C ARG A 196 -14.12 -16.31 8.59
N ALA A 197 -14.49 -15.28 7.84
CA ALA A 197 -14.63 -13.91 8.37
C ALA A 197 -15.63 -13.85 9.52
N GLN A 198 -16.79 -14.49 9.39
CA GLN A 198 -17.79 -14.59 10.44
C GLN A 198 -17.28 -15.35 11.68
N LYS A 199 -16.49 -16.40 11.48
CA LYS A 199 -15.90 -17.17 12.58
C LYS A 199 -14.91 -16.34 13.37
N TYR A 200 -14.03 -15.60 12.69
CA TYR A 200 -13.05 -14.73 13.33
C TYR A 200 -13.72 -13.59 14.11
N THR A 201 -14.64 -12.87 13.51
CA THR A 201 -15.30 -11.73 14.16
C THR A 201 -16.19 -12.17 15.33
N LYS A 202 -16.80 -13.36 15.27
CA LYS A 202 -17.60 -13.91 16.37
C LYS A 202 -16.79 -14.16 17.65
N ALA A 203 -15.51 -14.48 17.52
CA ALA A 203 -14.62 -14.72 18.66
C ALA A 203 -14.26 -13.43 19.42
N GLY A 204 -14.46 -12.25 18.81
CA GLY A 204 -13.95 -10.98 19.31
C GLY A 204 -12.42 -10.91 19.22
N TRP A 205 -11.86 -9.76 19.58
CA TRP A 205 -10.41 -9.54 19.56
C TRP A 205 -9.90 -9.32 20.98
N ASN A 206 -9.24 -10.33 21.53
CA ASN A 206 -8.46 -10.26 22.76
C ASN A 206 -6.98 -10.14 22.41
N THR A 207 -6.18 -9.55 23.27
CA THR A 207 -4.73 -9.51 23.10
C THR A 207 -4.13 -10.92 23.01
N LEU A 208 -3.14 -11.11 22.15
CA LEU A 208 -2.45 -12.40 21.94
C LEU A 208 -1.74 -12.89 23.21
N TYR A 209 -1.19 -11.97 23.96
CA TYR A 209 -0.50 -12.21 25.23
C TYR A 209 -1.19 -11.44 26.36
N PRO A 210 -0.88 -11.71 27.65
CA PRO A 210 -1.41 -10.91 28.75
C PRO A 210 -1.16 -9.41 28.54
N ILE A 211 -2.20 -8.59 28.64
CA ILE A 211 -2.18 -7.17 28.25
C ILE A 211 -1.08 -6.37 28.97
N GLN A 212 -0.78 -6.70 30.22
CA GLN A 212 0.29 -6.05 30.99
C GLN A 212 1.70 -6.26 30.42
N THR A 213 1.86 -7.16 29.41
CA THR A 213 3.15 -7.38 28.73
C THR A 213 3.37 -6.48 27.53
N TYR A 214 2.37 -5.65 27.16
CA TYR A 214 2.47 -4.71 26.05
C TYR A 214 3.14 -3.39 26.48
N THR A 215 4.39 -3.51 26.89
CA THR A 215 5.16 -2.40 27.51
C THR A 215 5.78 -1.44 26.52
N THR A 216 5.78 -1.76 25.23
CA THR A 216 6.25 -0.88 24.15
C THR A 216 5.16 0.04 23.61
N SER A 217 3.91 -0.20 24.00
CA SER A 217 2.74 0.59 23.66
C SER A 217 2.29 1.50 24.80
N GLY A 218 1.39 2.42 24.51
CA GLY A 218 0.73 3.28 25.49
C GLY A 218 -0.30 2.53 26.35
N PRO A 219 -1.03 3.27 27.21
CA PRO A 219 -2.15 2.69 27.97
C PRO A 219 -3.27 2.21 27.04
N ASP A 220 -3.99 1.16 27.45
CA ASP A 220 -5.14 0.60 26.73
C ASP A 220 -6.29 1.62 26.55
N ASP A 221 -6.60 2.41 27.58
CA ASP A 221 -7.59 3.49 27.49
C ASP A 221 -6.89 4.81 27.09
N SER A 222 -6.69 4.99 25.80
CA SER A 222 -6.01 6.17 25.27
C SER A 222 -6.99 7.18 24.64
N PRO A 223 -6.96 8.46 25.04
CA PRO A 223 -7.83 9.49 24.46
C PRO A 223 -7.50 9.84 23.01
N TYR A 224 -6.42 9.28 22.47
CA TYR A 224 -5.93 9.55 21.11
C TYR A 224 -6.40 8.50 20.12
N GLU A 225 -7.07 7.44 20.59
CA GLU A 225 -7.54 6.32 19.79
C GLU A 225 -9.01 6.47 19.40
N SER A 226 -9.37 5.92 18.26
CA SER A 226 -10.75 5.84 17.82
C SER A 226 -11.42 4.61 18.42
N LYS A 227 -12.69 4.74 18.77
CA LYS A 227 -13.49 3.61 19.25
C LYS A 227 -13.95 2.75 18.09
N MET A 228 -13.95 1.45 18.27
CA MET A 228 -14.58 0.57 17.30
C MET A 228 -16.11 0.75 17.31
N ALA A 229 -16.75 0.45 16.18
CA ALA A 229 -18.19 0.59 16.06
C ALA A 229 -18.92 -0.25 17.11
N GLY A 230 -19.82 0.40 17.85
CA GLY A 230 -20.59 -0.21 18.93
C GLY A 230 -19.89 -0.23 20.30
N GLU A 231 -18.66 0.29 20.40
CA GLU A 231 -17.91 0.37 21.67
C GLU A 231 -17.95 1.78 22.28
N THR A 232 -17.82 1.86 23.59
CA THR A 232 -17.84 3.12 24.35
C THR A 232 -16.45 3.67 24.66
N ALA A 233 -15.42 2.81 24.63
CA ALA A 233 -14.02 3.13 24.84
C ALA A 233 -13.14 2.29 23.89
N PRO A 234 -11.91 2.73 23.58
CA PRO A 234 -10.97 1.95 22.76
C PRO A 234 -10.16 0.99 23.65
N ILE A 235 -10.82 0.07 24.31
CA ILE A 235 -10.19 -0.85 25.29
C ILE A 235 -10.45 -2.31 24.96
N PHE A 236 -9.47 -3.16 25.23
CA PHE A 236 -9.63 -4.60 25.13
C PHE A 236 -10.57 -5.18 26.21
N PRO A 237 -11.34 -6.24 25.88
CA PRO A 237 -11.43 -6.89 24.57
C PRO A 237 -12.38 -6.16 23.61
N HIS A 238 -12.05 -6.14 22.31
CA HIS A 238 -12.93 -5.63 21.27
C HIS A 238 -13.95 -6.69 20.84
N THR A 239 -15.22 -6.34 20.81
CA THR A 239 -16.29 -7.32 20.54
C THR A 239 -16.41 -7.70 19.07
N LEU A 240 -16.02 -6.84 18.14
CA LEU A 240 -16.18 -6.99 16.69
C LEU A 240 -17.64 -7.25 16.24
N GLN A 241 -18.63 -6.83 17.05
CA GLN A 241 -20.06 -7.07 16.82
C GLN A 241 -20.85 -5.77 16.57
N GLY A 242 -20.21 -4.61 16.68
CA GLY A 242 -20.86 -3.33 16.41
C GLY A 242 -20.99 -3.09 14.91
N GLY A 243 -22.18 -2.74 14.42
CA GLY A 243 -22.41 -2.49 13.00
C GLY A 243 -22.32 -3.74 12.13
N ASN A 244 -21.48 -3.71 11.05
CA ASN A 244 -21.26 -4.86 10.18
C ASN A 244 -19.97 -5.61 10.62
N PRO A 245 -20.05 -6.80 11.24
CA PRO A 245 -18.89 -7.56 11.66
C PRO A 245 -17.95 -7.94 10.52
N LEU A 246 -18.50 -8.16 9.31
CA LEU A 246 -17.71 -8.48 8.11
C LEU A 246 -16.86 -7.31 7.63
N GLU A 247 -17.24 -6.09 7.99
CA GLU A 247 -16.44 -4.91 7.75
C GLU A 247 -15.40 -4.69 8.85
N LEU A 248 -15.77 -4.94 10.11
CA LEU A 248 -14.88 -4.80 11.27
C LEU A 248 -13.67 -5.73 11.24
N ILE A 249 -13.75 -6.86 10.50
CA ILE A 249 -12.59 -7.75 10.33
C ILE A 249 -11.39 -7.01 9.76
N ARG A 250 -11.61 -5.99 8.92
CA ARG A 250 -10.54 -5.17 8.32
C ARG A 250 -9.77 -4.36 9.36
N THR A 251 -10.48 -3.88 10.40
CA THR A 251 -9.91 -3.09 11.50
C THR A 251 -9.55 -4.01 12.69
N SER A 252 -9.12 -5.22 12.40
CA SER A 252 -8.63 -6.20 13.35
C SER A 252 -7.52 -7.05 12.73
N PRO A 253 -6.67 -7.73 13.51
CA PRO A 253 -5.61 -8.59 12.96
C PRO A 253 -6.15 -9.74 12.11
N TYR A 254 -7.40 -10.11 12.32
CA TYR A 254 -8.01 -11.25 11.62
C TYR A 254 -8.20 -11.04 10.12
N GLY A 255 -8.22 -9.79 9.64
CA GLY A 255 -8.20 -9.52 8.21
C GLY A 255 -6.86 -9.95 7.57
N ASN A 256 -5.75 -9.81 8.28
CA ASN A 256 -4.46 -10.32 7.84
C ASN A 256 -4.42 -11.85 7.87
N THR A 257 -4.91 -12.47 8.95
CA THR A 257 -5.02 -13.94 9.03
C THR A 257 -5.90 -14.52 7.92
N LEU A 258 -7.04 -13.86 7.62
CA LEU A 258 -7.91 -14.25 6.50
C LEU A 258 -7.18 -14.15 5.14
N THR A 259 -6.36 -13.12 4.96
CA THR A 259 -5.54 -12.92 3.75
C THR A 259 -4.46 -14.01 3.63
N LYS A 260 -3.76 -14.34 4.72
CA LYS A 260 -2.77 -15.43 4.77
C LYS A 260 -3.41 -16.78 4.47
N ASP A 261 -4.56 -17.07 5.06
CA ASP A 261 -5.28 -18.32 4.80
C ASP A 261 -5.63 -18.48 3.32
N PHE A 262 -6.14 -17.39 2.71
CA PHE A 262 -6.48 -17.38 1.29
C PHE A 262 -5.22 -17.52 0.40
N ALA A 263 -4.11 -16.88 0.77
CA ALA A 263 -2.85 -16.98 0.04
C ALA A 263 -2.27 -18.41 0.06
N ILE A 264 -2.28 -19.09 1.21
CA ILE A 264 -1.84 -20.49 1.32
C ILE A 264 -2.75 -21.41 0.49
N GLN A 265 -4.06 -21.19 0.53
CA GLN A 265 -5.01 -21.94 -0.28
C GLN A 265 -4.76 -21.72 -1.78
N ALA A 266 -4.53 -20.47 -2.21
CA ALA A 266 -4.20 -20.16 -3.60
C ALA A 266 -2.91 -20.84 -4.08
N MET A 267 -1.83 -20.82 -3.28
CA MET A 267 -0.60 -21.55 -3.61
C MET A 267 -0.86 -23.06 -3.83
N THR A 268 -1.71 -23.64 -2.99
CA THR A 268 -2.03 -25.07 -3.03
C THR A 268 -2.87 -25.42 -4.26
N GLU A 269 -3.98 -24.74 -4.46
CA GLU A 269 -4.98 -25.08 -5.47
C GLU A 269 -4.55 -24.69 -6.88
N GLU A 270 -3.87 -23.54 -7.02
CA GLU A 270 -3.30 -23.09 -8.29
C GLU A 270 -1.99 -23.79 -8.62
N LYS A 271 -1.43 -24.56 -7.69
CA LYS A 271 -0.14 -25.28 -7.83
C LYS A 271 0.99 -24.33 -8.23
N LEU A 272 1.03 -23.14 -7.62
CA LEU A 272 2.02 -22.12 -7.95
C LEU A 272 3.44 -22.70 -7.81
N GLY A 273 4.32 -22.37 -8.75
CA GLY A 273 5.72 -22.86 -8.77
C GLY A 273 5.89 -24.37 -9.06
N LYS A 274 4.84 -25.07 -9.50
CA LYS A 274 4.87 -26.53 -9.77
C LYS A 274 4.77 -26.88 -11.27
N ASN A 275 4.69 -25.90 -12.14
CA ASN A 275 4.49 -26.07 -13.57
C ASN A 275 5.80 -25.99 -14.41
N GLY A 276 6.95 -25.88 -13.76
CA GLY A 276 8.26 -25.77 -14.43
C GLY A 276 8.61 -24.36 -14.93
N THR A 277 7.78 -23.36 -14.60
CA THR A 277 8.05 -21.93 -14.81
C THR A 277 8.11 -21.21 -13.47
N THR A 278 8.61 -19.97 -13.47
CA THR A 278 8.56 -19.12 -12.28
C THR A 278 7.17 -18.49 -12.18
N ASP A 279 6.42 -18.82 -11.16
CA ASP A 279 5.12 -18.19 -10.88
C ASP A 279 5.30 -17.03 -9.90
N PHE A 280 4.27 -16.17 -9.78
CA PHE A 280 4.29 -15.02 -8.89
C PHE A 280 3.02 -14.98 -8.00
N LEU A 281 3.22 -14.82 -6.70
CA LEU A 281 2.17 -14.55 -5.73
C LEU A 281 2.40 -13.16 -5.11
N ALA A 282 1.45 -12.24 -5.29
CA ALA A 282 1.43 -10.96 -4.61
C ALA A 282 0.41 -10.99 -3.47
N VAL A 283 0.85 -10.69 -2.25
CA VAL A 283 0.00 -10.66 -1.05
C VAL A 283 0.13 -9.31 -0.38
N SER A 284 -0.99 -8.61 -0.16
CA SER A 284 -1.01 -7.37 0.60
C SER A 284 -1.84 -7.53 1.87
N PHE A 285 -1.20 -7.33 3.02
CA PHE A 285 -1.81 -7.33 4.34
C PHE A 285 -2.37 -5.95 4.67
N SER A 286 -3.67 -5.77 4.51
CA SER A 286 -4.32 -4.46 4.59
C SER A 286 -4.75 -4.05 6.00
N SER A 287 -4.91 -5.00 6.95
CA SER A 287 -5.46 -4.69 8.27
C SER A 287 -4.54 -3.83 9.13
N THR A 288 -3.24 -3.88 8.92
CA THR A 288 -2.27 -3.02 9.60
C THR A 288 -2.55 -1.54 9.39
N ASP A 289 -3.00 -1.16 8.18
CA ASP A 289 -3.40 0.21 7.85
C ASP A 289 -4.72 0.61 8.55
N TYR A 290 -5.74 -0.24 8.48
CA TYR A 290 -7.02 0.05 9.14
C TYR A 290 -6.88 0.19 10.65
N VAL A 291 -6.10 -0.68 11.29
CA VAL A 291 -5.79 -0.61 12.73
C VAL A 291 -4.93 0.63 13.02
N GLY A 292 -3.89 0.86 12.24
CA GLY A 292 -3.03 2.03 12.37
C GLY A 292 -3.79 3.34 12.27
N HIS A 293 -4.69 3.48 11.29
CA HIS A 293 -5.56 4.65 11.17
C HIS A 293 -6.45 4.88 12.40
N SER A 294 -6.98 3.80 12.97
CA SER A 294 -7.93 3.90 14.09
C SER A 294 -7.24 4.17 15.42
N PHE A 295 -6.14 3.49 15.68
CA PHE A 295 -5.52 3.47 17.01
C PHE A 295 -4.15 4.17 17.06
N GLY A 296 -3.44 4.22 15.95
CA GLY A 296 -2.14 4.91 15.85
C GLY A 296 -0.93 4.06 16.25
N PRO A 297 0.30 4.60 16.03
CA PRO A 297 1.56 3.86 16.21
C PRO A 297 1.90 3.45 17.63
N GLN A 298 1.25 4.04 18.63
CA GLN A 298 1.54 3.80 20.06
C GLN A 298 0.49 2.92 20.76
N SER A 299 -0.48 2.38 20.02
CA SER A 299 -1.57 1.58 20.57
C SER A 299 -1.19 0.11 20.82
N ILE A 300 -1.86 -0.52 21.77
CA ILE A 300 -1.77 -1.96 22.03
C ILE A 300 -2.34 -2.74 20.84
N GLU A 301 -3.38 -2.22 20.21
CA GLU A 301 -4.04 -2.80 19.04
C GLU A 301 -3.07 -2.96 17.87
N LEU A 302 -2.25 -1.93 17.63
CA LEU A 302 -1.26 -2.02 16.56
C LEU A 302 -0.15 -3.01 16.92
N GLU A 303 0.38 -2.99 18.14
CA GLU A 303 1.36 -3.97 18.60
C GLU A 303 0.82 -5.39 18.47
N ASP A 304 -0.40 -5.67 18.97
CA ASP A 304 -1.04 -7.00 18.87
C ASP A 304 -1.22 -7.43 17.41
N THR A 305 -1.60 -6.49 16.54
CA THR A 305 -1.73 -6.75 15.11
C THR A 305 -0.40 -7.16 14.47
N TYR A 306 0.71 -6.51 14.82
CA TYR A 306 2.04 -6.88 14.32
C TYR A 306 2.55 -8.21 14.90
N LEU A 307 2.27 -8.52 16.17
CA LEU A 307 2.62 -9.81 16.76
C LEU A 307 1.89 -10.98 16.11
N ARG A 308 0.63 -10.78 15.72
CA ARG A 308 -0.14 -11.77 14.96
C ARG A 308 0.29 -11.86 13.51
N LEU A 309 0.58 -10.74 12.87
CA LEU A 309 1.12 -10.71 11.52
C LEU A 309 2.46 -11.44 11.43
N ASP A 310 3.32 -11.32 12.45
CA ASP A 310 4.57 -12.10 12.53
C ASP A 310 4.30 -13.61 12.51
N GLN A 311 3.25 -14.08 13.22
CA GLN A 311 2.84 -15.48 13.18
C GLN A 311 2.29 -15.87 11.80
N ASP A 312 1.47 -15.04 11.18
CA ASP A 312 0.94 -15.26 9.83
C ASP A 312 2.07 -15.36 8.79
N ILE A 313 3.08 -14.48 8.87
CA ILE A 313 4.29 -14.54 8.03
C ILE A 313 5.09 -15.82 8.30
N ALA A 314 5.25 -16.21 9.56
CA ALA A 314 5.94 -17.45 9.93
C ALA A 314 5.24 -18.69 9.35
N GLU A 315 3.91 -18.72 9.32
CA GLU A 315 3.14 -19.80 8.68
C GLU A 315 3.34 -19.83 7.16
N ILE A 316 3.36 -18.68 6.48
CA ILE A 316 3.69 -18.61 5.05
C ILE A 316 5.09 -19.15 4.79
N LEU A 317 6.10 -18.69 5.53
CA LEU A 317 7.48 -19.15 5.36
C LEU A 317 7.61 -20.66 5.63
N THR A 318 6.93 -21.17 6.65
CA THR A 318 6.88 -22.61 6.95
C THR A 318 6.22 -23.41 5.81
N TYR A 319 5.14 -22.90 5.23
CA TYR A 319 4.50 -23.50 4.07
C TYR A 319 5.45 -23.53 2.86
N LEU A 320 6.17 -22.44 2.61
CA LEU A 320 7.14 -22.34 1.52
C LEU A 320 8.30 -23.33 1.69
N ASP A 321 8.87 -23.42 2.90
CA ASP A 321 9.93 -24.39 3.20
C ASP A 321 9.50 -25.83 2.94
N LYS A 322 8.32 -26.19 3.43
CA LYS A 322 7.77 -27.55 3.31
C LYS A 322 7.50 -27.95 1.86
N ASN A 323 7.03 -27.01 1.04
CA ASN A 323 6.53 -27.33 -0.30
C ASN A 323 7.53 -27.07 -1.42
N TYR A 324 8.53 -26.19 -1.21
CA TYR A 324 9.49 -25.80 -2.25
C TYR A 324 10.95 -25.91 -1.79
N GLY A 325 11.25 -25.56 -0.55
CA GLY A 325 12.60 -25.33 -0.05
C GLY A 325 13.10 -23.90 -0.29
N LYS A 326 13.98 -23.42 0.58
CA LYS A 326 14.46 -22.02 0.60
C LYS A 326 15.06 -21.57 -0.75
N ASP A 327 15.82 -22.42 -1.43
CA ASP A 327 16.53 -22.06 -2.67
C ASP A 327 15.62 -22.06 -3.92
N GLN A 328 14.35 -22.40 -3.77
CA GLN A 328 13.37 -22.42 -4.85
C GLN A 328 12.35 -21.28 -4.77
N VAL A 329 12.40 -20.45 -3.73
CA VAL A 329 11.45 -19.36 -3.52
C VAL A 329 12.22 -18.06 -3.27
N LEU A 330 11.84 -16.99 -3.97
CA LEU A 330 12.29 -15.64 -3.70
C LEU A 330 11.14 -14.89 -3.01
N VAL A 331 11.39 -14.39 -1.80
CA VAL A 331 10.42 -13.56 -1.05
C VAL A 331 10.98 -12.16 -0.97
N PHE A 332 10.12 -11.14 -1.17
CA PHE A 332 10.40 -9.79 -0.69
C PHE A 332 9.26 -9.31 0.20
N LEU A 333 9.60 -8.48 1.18
CA LEU A 333 8.64 -7.80 2.04
C LEU A 333 8.92 -6.30 2.05
N THR A 334 7.87 -5.50 1.84
CA THR A 334 7.91 -4.04 1.93
C THR A 334 6.57 -3.50 2.43
N ALA A 335 6.38 -2.18 2.40
CA ALA A 335 5.11 -1.51 2.64
C ALA A 335 4.79 -0.54 1.51
N ASP A 336 3.52 -0.20 1.35
CA ASP A 336 3.02 0.77 0.37
C ASP A 336 3.15 2.22 0.83
N HIS A 337 3.31 2.48 2.10
CA HIS A 337 3.67 3.71 2.79
C HIS A 337 3.87 3.43 4.28
N ALA A 338 4.38 4.41 5.00
CA ALA A 338 4.40 4.42 6.46
C ALA A 338 3.32 5.38 7.01
N VAL A 339 3.47 5.96 8.21
CA VAL A 339 2.41 6.73 8.84
C VAL A 339 2.95 7.74 9.87
N ALA A 340 2.24 8.88 10.02
CA ALA A 340 2.52 9.89 11.04
C ALA A 340 2.15 9.39 12.45
N GLU A 341 2.70 10.05 13.47
CA GLU A 341 2.23 9.90 14.86
C GLU A 341 0.86 10.56 15.07
N VAL A 342 0.12 10.11 16.08
CA VAL A 342 -1.14 10.75 16.45
C VAL A 342 -0.86 12.16 17.02
N PRO A 343 -1.45 13.23 16.46
CA PRO A 343 -1.13 14.61 16.89
C PRO A 343 -1.42 14.88 18.36
N GLY A 344 -2.48 14.30 18.93
CA GLY A 344 -2.80 14.43 20.34
C GLY A 344 -1.71 13.81 21.24
N TYR A 345 -1.18 12.65 20.84
CA TYR A 345 -0.06 12.00 21.52
C TYR A 345 1.22 12.86 21.45
N LEU A 346 1.54 13.40 20.27
CA LEU A 346 2.69 14.32 20.13
C LEU A 346 2.57 15.53 21.04
N ASN A 347 1.41 16.18 21.03
CA ASN A 347 1.18 17.39 21.83
C ASN A 347 1.25 17.14 23.34
N SER A 348 0.75 16.00 23.84
CA SER A 348 0.88 15.62 25.25
C SER A 348 2.33 15.39 25.67
N ASN A 349 3.20 15.03 24.73
CA ASN A 349 4.64 14.88 24.90
C ASN A 349 5.43 16.13 24.48
N LYS A 350 4.78 17.29 24.35
CA LYS A 350 5.40 18.58 23.99
C LYS A 350 6.11 18.58 22.62
N MET A 351 5.71 17.68 21.72
CA MET A 351 6.20 17.63 20.35
C MET A 351 5.21 18.31 19.39
N PRO A 352 5.71 18.93 18.30
CA PRO A 352 4.87 19.61 17.34
C PRO A 352 4.07 18.60 16.51
N GLY A 353 2.81 18.92 16.23
CA GLY A 353 1.92 18.14 15.37
C GLY A 353 0.51 18.69 15.42
N GLY A 354 -0.33 18.34 14.47
CA GLY A 354 -1.70 18.83 14.44
C GLY A 354 -2.52 18.27 13.30
N VAL A 355 -3.82 18.59 13.34
CA VAL A 355 -4.77 18.28 12.28
C VAL A 355 -5.10 19.58 11.53
N PHE A 356 -4.94 19.54 10.21
CA PHE A 356 -5.29 20.64 9.33
C PHE A 356 -6.81 20.67 9.10
N ASP A 357 -7.45 21.78 9.44
CA ASP A 357 -8.88 21.94 9.25
C ASP A 357 -9.19 22.23 7.77
N ARG A 358 -9.32 21.16 6.99
CA ARG A 358 -9.66 21.22 5.57
C ARG A 358 -10.97 21.92 5.30
N VAL A 359 -12.00 21.68 6.12
CA VAL A 359 -13.34 22.25 5.90
C VAL A 359 -13.28 23.77 6.03
N LYS A 360 -12.62 24.24 7.09
CA LYS A 360 -12.39 25.67 7.29
C LYS A 360 -11.54 26.28 6.18
N ALA A 361 -10.45 25.62 5.80
CA ALA A 361 -9.56 26.10 4.74
C ALA A 361 -10.29 26.28 3.40
N MET A 362 -11.09 25.29 2.99
CA MET A 362 -11.89 25.38 1.76
C MET A 362 -12.97 26.44 1.83
N SER A 363 -13.61 26.64 2.99
CA SER A 363 -14.56 27.72 3.21
C SER A 363 -13.90 29.09 3.08
N ASP A 364 -12.73 29.28 3.71
CA ASP A 364 -11.97 30.53 3.65
C ASP A 364 -11.46 30.82 2.22
N ILE A 365 -11.05 29.80 1.47
CA ILE A 365 -10.68 29.94 0.05
C ILE A 365 -11.87 30.40 -0.79
N LYS A 366 -13.06 29.77 -0.63
CA LYS A 366 -14.28 30.20 -1.34
C LYS A 366 -14.65 31.63 -1.06
N LYS A 367 -14.54 32.07 0.20
CA LYS A 367 -14.77 33.46 0.58
C LYS A 367 -13.77 34.39 -0.07
N ALA A 368 -12.49 34.07 -0.04
CA ALA A 368 -11.44 34.89 -0.63
C ALA A 368 -11.57 35.02 -2.16
N THR A 369 -11.96 33.93 -2.84
CA THR A 369 -12.20 33.95 -4.29
C THR A 369 -13.46 34.74 -4.65
N GLN A 370 -14.50 34.68 -3.84
CA GLN A 370 -15.70 35.53 -4.00
C GLN A 370 -15.35 37.02 -3.85
N GLU A 371 -14.56 37.38 -2.85
CA GLU A 371 -14.13 38.76 -2.61
C GLU A 371 -13.23 39.29 -3.73
N ALA A 372 -12.31 38.47 -4.23
CA ALA A 372 -11.33 38.89 -5.22
C ALA A 372 -11.84 38.87 -6.67
N PHE A 373 -12.73 37.95 -7.02
CA PHE A 373 -13.12 37.65 -8.40
C PHE A 373 -14.66 37.64 -8.61
N GLY A 374 -15.44 37.76 -7.55
CA GLY A 374 -16.90 37.62 -7.64
C GLY A 374 -17.36 36.16 -7.90
N GLN A 375 -16.50 35.16 -7.65
CA GLN A 375 -16.73 33.75 -7.98
C GLN A 375 -16.35 32.83 -6.83
N THR A 376 -17.12 31.76 -6.65
CA THR A 376 -16.87 30.71 -5.62
C THR A 376 -16.52 29.35 -6.21
N ASP A 377 -16.71 29.16 -7.51
CA ASP A 377 -16.57 27.89 -8.23
C ASP A 377 -15.24 27.79 -9.03
N LEU A 378 -14.20 28.52 -8.55
CA LEU A 378 -12.88 28.50 -9.16
C LEU A 378 -12.07 27.22 -8.84
N ILE A 379 -12.53 26.42 -7.88
CA ILE A 379 -11.95 25.13 -7.51
C ILE A 379 -13.01 24.06 -7.67
N ILE A 380 -12.73 23.07 -8.54
CA ILE A 380 -13.65 21.96 -8.84
C ILE A 380 -13.41 20.71 -8.02
N GLY A 381 -12.24 20.57 -7.39
CA GLY A 381 -11.92 19.40 -6.57
C GLY A 381 -10.75 19.66 -5.63
N GLU A 382 -10.70 18.82 -4.61
CA GLU A 382 -9.56 18.71 -3.70
C GLU A 382 -9.35 17.23 -3.40
N ASP A 383 -8.16 16.70 -3.78
CA ASP A 383 -7.72 15.34 -3.56
C ASP A 383 -6.24 15.31 -3.21
N ASN A 384 -5.85 14.45 -2.27
CA ASN A 384 -4.43 14.23 -1.94
C ASN A 384 -3.67 15.53 -1.63
N SER A 385 -4.32 16.46 -0.92
CA SER A 385 -3.81 17.83 -0.64
C SER A 385 -3.59 18.69 -1.90
N GLN A 386 -4.16 18.33 -3.04
CA GLN A 386 -4.08 19.10 -4.29
C GLN A 386 -5.43 19.77 -4.59
N LEU A 387 -5.38 21.00 -5.12
CA LEU A 387 -6.55 21.73 -5.58
C LEU A 387 -6.59 21.71 -7.11
N TYR A 388 -7.77 21.43 -7.66
CA TYR A 388 -8.07 21.42 -9.08
C TYR A 388 -8.81 22.68 -9.46
N PHE A 389 -8.24 23.49 -10.35
CA PHE A 389 -8.84 24.75 -10.77
C PHE A 389 -9.87 24.55 -11.87
N ASN A 390 -10.92 25.35 -11.83
CA ASN A 390 -11.97 25.40 -12.86
C ASN A 390 -11.47 26.17 -14.09
N LYS A 391 -10.72 25.48 -14.96
CA LYS A 391 -10.10 26.09 -16.16
C LYS A 391 -11.15 26.76 -17.06
N ALA A 392 -12.37 26.22 -17.15
CA ALA A 392 -13.45 26.78 -17.94
C ALA A 392 -13.91 28.14 -17.40
N VAL A 393 -14.09 28.26 -16.07
CA VAL A 393 -14.47 29.52 -15.44
C VAL A 393 -13.33 30.53 -15.48
N LEU A 394 -12.08 30.11 -15.23
CA LEU A 394 -10.91 30.98 -15.36
C LEU A 394 -10.82 31.62 -16.75
N SER A 395 -10.96 30.81 -17.80
CA SER A 395 -10.95 31.31 -19.19
C SER A 395 -12.13 32.24 -19.50
N LYS A 396 -13.35 31.82 -19.13
CA LYS A 396 -14.58 32.59 -19.37
C LYS A 396 -14.55 33.97 -18.70
N MET A 397 -14.00 34.06 -17.50
CA MET A 397 -13.95 35.27 -16.69
C MET A 397 -12.64 36.06 -16.89
N ASN A 398 -11.74 35.56 -17.74
CA ASN A 398 -10.39 36.11 -17.94
C ASN A 398 -9.63 36.31 -16.61
N ILE A 399 -9.74 35.31 -15.72
CA ILE A 399 -9.06 35.32 -14.43
C ILE A 399 -7.64 34.78 -14.61
N ASP A 400 -6.67 35.60 -14.21
CA ASP A 400 -5.26 35.23 -14.21
C ASP A 400 -4.98 34.14 -13.18
N ARG A 401 -4.37 33.05 -13.61
CA ARG A 401 -4.06 31.88 -12.77
C ARG A 401 -3.13 32.23 -11.60
N GLU A 402 -2.13 33.08 -11.84
CA GLU A 402 -1.16 33.48 -10.81
C GLU A 402 -1.85 34.32 -9.72
N LYS A 403 -2.79 35.21 -10.10
CA LYS A 403 -3.59 35.95 -9.13
C LYS A 403 -4.46 35.01 -8.29
N LEU A 404 -5.05 33.97 -8.89
CA LEU A 404 -5.81 32.97 -8.14
C LEU A 404 -4.91 32.24 -7.13
N ILE A 405 -3.72 31.80 -7.55
CA ILE A 405 -2.75 31.16 -6.66
C ILE A 405 -2.41 32.07 -5.48
N GLN A 406 -2.17 33.35 -5.72
CA GLN A 406 -1.86 34.30 -4.64
C GLN A 406 -3.05 34.49 -3.67
N VAL A 407 -4.29 34.57 -4.15
CA VAL A 407 -5.49 34.67 -3.31
C VAL A 407 -5.63 33.41 -2.43
N VAL A 408 -5.49 32.22 -3.03
CA VAL A 408 -5.54 30.95 -2.31
C VAL A 408 -4.42 30.87 -1.26
N LYS A 409 -3.17 31.21 -1.65
CA LYS A 409 -2.01 31.20 -0.74
C LYS A 409 -2.22 32.15 0.46
N GLN A 410 -2.73 33.35 0.24
CA GLN A 410 -2.99 34.31 1.34
C GLN A 410 -4.11 33.82 2.29
N SER A 411 -5.13 33.14 1.77
CA SER A 411 -6.16 32.52 2.58
C SER A 411 -5.57 31.41 3.46
N LEU A 412 -4.74 30.54 2.88
CA LEU A 412 -4.14 29.39 3.57
C LEU A 412 -3.08 29.79 4.61
N LYS A 413 -2.37 30.91 4.44
CA LYS A 413 -1.39 31.39 5.42
C LYS A 413 -1.98 31.64 6.82
N LYS A 414 -3.29 31.80 6.93
CA LYS A 414 -4.02 31.98 8.20
C LYS A 414 -4.34 30.65 8.90
N GLN A 415 -4.14 29.52 8.22
CA GLN A 415 -4.45 28.18 8.75
C GLN A 415 -3.27 27.62 9.54
N ALA A 416 -3.58 27.03 10.70
CA ALA A 416 -2.59 26.29 11.47
C ALA A 416 -2.10 25.08 10.66
N GLY A 417 -0.80 24.80 10.73
CA GLY A 417 -0.19 23.67 10.01
C GLY A 417 0.13 23.92 8.55
N PHE A 418 -0.35 25.01 7.94
CA PHE A 418 0.03 25.34 6.57
C PHE A 418 1.53 25.71 6.50
N GLN A 419 2.24 25.17 5.53
CA GLN A 419 3.63 25.50 5.23
C GLN A 419 3.76 26.27 3.94
N GLU A 420 3.34 25.69 2.82
CA GLU A 420 3.46 26.31 1.50
C GLU A 420 2.32 25.86 0.57
N LEU A 421 1.99 26.68 -0.43
CA LEU A 421 1.21 26.31 -1.59
C LEU A 421 2.16 26.19 -2.77
N VAL A 422 2.36 24.97 -3.26
CA VAL A 422 3.28 24.66 -4.35
C VAL A 422 2.49 24.68 -5.66
N ASP A 423 2.93 25.48 -6.63
CA ASP A 423 2.42 25.43 -7.99
C ASP A 423 2.97 24.18 -8.70
N LEU A 424 2.09 23.22 -9.00
CA LEU A 424 2.48 21.95 -9.63
C LEU A 424 2.90 22.11 -11.10
N HIS A 425 2.54 23.23 -11.75
CA HIS A 425 3.02 23.55 -13.09
C HIS A 425 4.38 24.27 -13.07
N ASN A 426 4.82 24.77 -11.91
CA ASN A 426 6.10 25.44 -11.72
C ASN A 426 6.72 25.13 -10.36
N ILE A 427 7.01 23.85 -10.12
CA ILE A 427 7.51 23.32 -8.82
C ILE A 427 8.83 24.01 -8.43
N GLU A 428 9.66 24.39 -9.41
CA GLU A 428 10.96 25.04 -9.19
C GLU A 428 10.82 26.45 -8.58
N ALA A 429 9.68 27.10 -8.70
CA ALA A 429 9.43 28.39 -8.06
C ALA A 429 9.15 28.28 -6.54
N SER A 430 9.04 27.06 -5.99
CA SER A 430 8.88 26.85 -4.55
C SER A 430 10.18 27.15 -3.78
N THR A 431 10.03 27.40 -2.47
CA THR A 431 11.19 27.62 -1.57
C THR A 431 11.75 26.32 -0.99
N LEU A 432 11.26 25.18 -1.45
CA LEU A 432 11.65 23.86 -0.98
C LEU A 432 13.05 23.46 -1.47
N ASN A 433 13.71 22.57 -0.71
CA ASN A 433 14.97 21.99 -1.15
C ASN A 433 14.78 21.00 -2.31
N ASN A 434 15.86 20.65 -2.99
CA ASN A 434 15.84 19.77 -4.16
C ASN A 434 15.24 18.38 -3.88
N LEU A 435 15.40 17.85 -2.67
CA LEU A 435 14.79 16.57 -2.30
C LEU A 435 13.27 16.64 -2.38
N TYR A 436 12.68 17.64 -1.73
CA TYR A 436 11.21 17.78 -1.69
C TYR A 436 10.62 18.16 -3.05
N THR A 437 11.28 19.03 -3.83
CA THR A 437 10.82 19.34 -5.19
C THR A 437 10.85 18.11 -6.09
N THR A 438 11.86 17.26 -5.96
CA THR A 438 11.95 15.99 -6.70
C THR A 438 10.84 15.03 -6.30
N ILE A 439 10.56 14.87 -4.99
CA ILE A 439 9.47 14.03 -4.49
C ILE A 439 8.11 14.51 -5.03
N ILE A 440 7.86 15.82 -5.01
CA ILE A 440 6.61 16.40 -5.54
C ILE A 440 6.51 16.17 -7.04
N ARG A 441 7.58 16.41 -7.80
CA ARG A 441 7.63 16.21 -9.25
C ARG A 441 7.35 14.77 -9.63
N ASN A 442 7.91 13.82 -8.92
CA ASN A 442 7.68 12.39 -9.14
C ASN A 442 6.23 11.96 -8.88
N GLY A 443 5.52 12.67 -8.01
CA GLY A 443 4.09 12.46 -7.73
C GLY A 443 3.16 13.16 -8.72
N TYR A 444 3.65 14.14 -9.47
CA TYR A 444 2.84 14.97 -10.35
C TYR A 444 2.66 14.35 -11.73
N ASN A 445 1.42 14.17 -12.14
CA ASN A 445 1.04 13.76 -13.49
C ASN A 445 0.15 14.85 -14.09
N GLN A 446 0.56 15.35 -15.26
CA GLN A 446 -0.09 16.49 -15.92
C GLN A 446 -1.59 16.29 -16.19
N ASP A 447 -2.02 15.05 -16.46
CA ASP A 447 -3.40 14.74 -16.87
C ASP A 447 -4.32 14.42 -15.68
N ARG A 448 -3.73 14.11 -14.50
CA ARG A 448 -4.49 13.58 -13.35
C ARG A 448 -4.29 14.34 -12.05
N SER A 449 -3.19 15.07 -11.91
CA SER A 449 -2.91 15.84 -10.70
C SER A 449 -3.60 17.21 -10.72
N GLY A 450 -3.75 17.81 -9.53
CA GLY A 450 -4.27 19.16 -9.38
C GLY A 450 -3.32 20.25 -9.90
N ASP A 451 -3.76 21.48 -9.80
CA ASP A 451 -2.98 22.65 -10.24
C ASP A 451 -1.99 23.13 -9.18
N VAL A 452 -2.34 23.01 -7.91
CA VAL A 452 -1.50 23.40 -6.77
C VAL A 452 -1.60 22.35 -5.64
N MET A 453 -0.52 22.21 -4.87
CA MET A 453 -0.46 21.32 -3.71
C MET A 453 -0.36 22.12 -2.41
N ILE A 454 -1.19 21.79 -1.45
CA ILE A 454 -1.12 22.32 -0.08
C ILE A 454 -0.10 21.49 0.67
N LEU A 455 1.07 22.07 0.94
CA LEU A 455 2.08 21.45 1.78
C LEU A 455 1.85 21.83 3.24
N LEU A 456 1.75 20.85 4.09
CA LEU A 456 1.61 21.00 5.55
C LEU A 456 2.97 20.87 6.24
N LYS A 457 3.08 21.43 7.43
CA LYS A 457 4.25 21.25 8.30
C LYS A 457 4.42 19.78 8.69
N PRO A 458 5.65 19.33 9.05
CA PRO A 458 5.85 17.97 9.54
C PRO A 458 4.91 17.61 10.69
N GLN A 459 4.39 16.38 10.70
CA GLN A 459 3.41 15.86 11.66
C GLN A 459 2.06 16.61 11.66
N TRP A 460 1.75 17.32 10.57
CA TRP A 460 0.42 17.85 10.27
C TRP A 460 -0.18 17.09 9.09
N PHE A 461 -1.44 16.72 9.21
CA PHE A 461 -2.16 16.03 8.14
C PHE A 461 -3.64 16.44 8.10
N ILE A 462 -4.32 16.08 7.03
CA ILE A 462 -5.77 16.20 6.88
C ILE A 462 -6.40 14.92 7.44
N GLY A 463 -7.14 15.02 8.55
CA GLY A 463 -7.72 13.84 9.21
C GLY A 463 -8.59 14.19 10.41
N TYR A 464 -8.65 13.28 11.34
CA TYR A 464 -9.43 13.41 12.58
C TYR A 464 -8.52 13.67 13.78
N LYS A 465 -9.11 14.00 14.93
CA LYS A 465 -8.36 14.26 16.19
C LYS A 465 -7.87 12.98 16.85
N THR A 466 -8.53 11.86 16.58
CA THR A 466 -8.15 10.51 17.05
C THR A 466 -7.62 9.69 15.89
N GLY A 467 -6.72 8.76 16.20
CA GLY A 467 -6.04 7.99 15.17
C GLY A 467 -5.04 8.82 14.36
N THR A 468 -4.59 8.27 13.25
CA THR A 468 -3.55 8.89 12.40
C THR A 468 -3.81 8.66 10.93
N THR A 469 -3.00 9.29 10.07
CA THR A 469 -3.00 9.08 8.62
C THR A 469 -1.62 9.39 8.03
N HIS A 470 -1.50 9.23 6.75
CA HIS A 470 -0.32 9.38 5.90
C HIS A 470 -0.63 10.33 4.73
N SER A 471 0.09 10.29 3.65
CA SER A 471 -0.01 11.08 2.40
C SER A 471 0.99 12.21 2.29
N THR A 472 1.99 12.30 3.19
CA THR A 472 2.97 13.37 3.17
C THR A 472 4.27 12.95 2.46
N LEU A 473 5.18 13.92 2.30
CA LEU A 473 6.49 13.68 1.71
C LEU A 473 7.60 13.45 2.77
N TYR A 474 7.22 13.41 4.05
CA TYR A 474 8.19 13.35 5.14
C TYR A 474 8.60 11.90 5.45
N ALA A 475 9.77 11.75 6.11
CA ALA A 475 10.37 10.45 6.37
C ALA A 475 9.45 9.49 7.16
N TYR A 476 8.60 10.00 8.04
CA TYR A 476 7.66 9.17 8.79
C TYR A 476 6.57 8.50 7.92
N ASP A 477 6.32 9.01 6.70
CA ASP A 477 5.43 8.40 5.71
C ASP A 477 6.20 7.65 4.61
N THR A 478 7.47 8.02 4.38
CA THR A 478 8.24 7.48 3.24
C THR A 478 9.18 6.35 3.61
N HIS A 479 9.66 6.25 4.87
CA HIS A 479 10.62 5.23 5.29
C HIS A 479 9.91 3.91 5.63
N VAL A 480 10.05 2.93 4.75
CA VAL A 480 9.39 1.64 4.82
C VAL A 480 10.39 0.48 4.77
N PRO A 481 10.06 -0.70 5.33
CA PRO A 481 10.95 -1.85 5.25
C PRO A 481 11.15 -2.32 3.80
N LEU A 482 12.33 -2.89 3.53
CA LEU A 482 12.59 -3.70 2.35
C LEU A 482 13.50 -4.86 2.72
N LEU A 483 12.93 -6.06 2.71
CA LEU A 483 13.61 -7.31 3.02
C LEU A 483 13.52 -8.25 1.82
N PHE A 484 14.65 -8.87 1.42
CA PHE A 484 14.66 -9.98 0.47
C PHE A 484 15.10 -11.25 1.16
N TYR A 485 14.53 -12.40 0.78
CA TYR A 485 14.82 -13.68 1.41
C TYR A 485 14.70 -14.85 0.42
N GLY A 486 15.48 -15.89 0.62
CA GLY A 486 15.36 -17.15 -0.11
C GLY A 486 16.35 -17.28 -1.26
N TRP A 487 15.87 -17.64 -2.43
CA TRP A 487 16.65 -17.95 -3.63
C TRP A 487 17.82 -16.98 -3.89
N LYS A 488 19.05 -17.47 -3.84
CA LYS A 488 20.31 -16.70 -4.02
C LYS A 488 20.52 -15.52 -3.06
N VAL A 489 19.60 -15.24 -2.14
CA VAL A 489 19.74 -14.16 -1.17
C VAL A 489 20.59 -14.63 0.00
N LYS A 490 21.69 -13.90 0.29
CA LYS A 490 22.53 -14.12 1.47
C LYS A 490 22.18 -13.13 2.57
N PRO A 491 22.29 -13.53 3.84
CA PRO A 491 22.14 -12.60 4.96
C PRO A 491 23.07 -11.39 4.81
N SER A 492 22.50 -10.20 4.78
CA SER A 492 23.26 -8.97 4.60
C SER A 492 22.43 -7.73 4.94
N GLU A 493 23.12 -6.63 5.23
CA GLU A 493 22.54 -5.31 5.40
C GLU A 493 22.99 -4.40 4.25
N VAL A 494 22.04 -3.62 3.72
CA VAL A 494 22.26 -2.57 2.73
C VAL A 494 21.95 -1.26 3.42
N THR A 495 22.96 -0.43 3.66
CA THR A 495 22.86 0.85 4.35
C THR A 495 22.72 2.02 3.40
N GLU A 496 23.04 1.81 2.14
CA GLU A 496 22.85 2.79 1.07
C GLU A 496 21.36 3.03 0.85
N ARG A 497 21.02 4.28 0.55
CA ARG A 497 19.63 4.66 0.27
C ARG A 497 19.09 3.93 -0.95
N THR A 498 17.96 3.27 -0.76
CA THR A 498 17.18 2.64 -1.82
C THR A 498 15.82 3.32 -1.97
N SER A 499 15.22 3.18 -3.12
CA SER A 499 13.89 3.69 -3.41
C SER A 499 12.92 2.54 -3.66
N ILE A 500 11.65 2.78 -3.39
CA ILE A 500 10.61 1.77 -3.62
C ILE A 500 10.56 1.33 -5.10
N SER A 501 10.89 2.23 -6.03
CA SER A 501 11.01 1.92 -7.47
C SER A 501 12.13 0.91 -7.80
N ASP A 502 13.10 0.71 -6.92
CA ASP A 502 14.22 -0.19 -7.15
C ASP A 502 13.81 -1.67 -7.04
N ILE A 503 12.67 -1.98 -6.38
CA ILE A 503 12.21 -3.35 -6.15
C ILE A 503 11.96 -4.10 -7.46
N SER A 504 11.10 -3.57 -8.32
CA SER A 504 10.76 -4.23 -9.58
C SER A 504 11.94 -4.31 -10.54
N THR A 505 12.78 -3.26 -10.60
CA THR A 505 14.03 -3.23 -11.38
C THR A 505 15.00 -4.32 -10.89
N THR A 506 15.14 -4.45 -9.57
CA THR A 506 15.95 -5.50 -8.94
C THR A 506 15.42 -6.89 -9.29
N LEU A 507 14.11 -7.11 -9.14
CA LEU A 507 13.48 -8.38 -9.48
C LEU A 507 13.64 -8.72 -10.96
N ALA A 508 13.46 -7.76 -11.87
CA ALA A 508 13.65 -7.96 -13.30
C ALA A 508 15.07 -8.43 -13.63
N ASN A 509 16.08 -7.79 -13.05
CA ASN A 509 17.47 -8.15 -13.21
C ASN A 509 17.77 -9.57 -12.66
N TRP A 510 17.35 -9.84 -11.43
CA TRP A 510 17.59 -11.15 -10.81
C TRP A 510 16.86 -12.29 -11.51
N LEU A 511 15.66 -12.03 -12.02
CA LEU A 511 14.83 -13.00 -12.76
C LEU A 511 15.16 -13.05 -14.26
N HIS A 512 16.14 -12.27 -14.73
CA HIS A 512 16.52 -12.21 -16.15
C HIS A 512 15.32 -11.98 -17.09
N CYS A 513 14.46 -11.02 -16.75
CA CYS A 513 13.40 -10.52 -17.62
C CYS A 513 13.59 -9.02 -17.88
N MET A 514 12.82 -8.49 -18.83
CA MET A 514 12.81 -7.05 -19.06
C MET A 514 12.23 -6.32 -17.84
N GLU A 515 12.71 -5.11 -17.60
CA GLU A 515 12.11 -4.20 -16.62
C GLU A 515 10.70 -3.79 -17.06
N PRO A 516 9.81 -3.44 -16.12
CA PRO A 516 8.53 -2.83 -16.46
C PRO A 516 8.69 -1.62 -17.38
N SER A 517 7.70 -1.39 -18.26
CA SER A 517 7.81 -0.43 -19.37
C SER A 517 8.10 1.02 -18.97
N GLY A 518 7.81 1.39 -17.72
CA GLY A 518 8.07 2.73 -17.19
C GLY A 518 9.14 2.75 -16.09
N SER A 519 9.90 1.66 -15.90
CA SER A 519 10.88 1.53 -14.82
C SER A 519 11.93 2.66 -14.82
N ILE A 520 12.19 3.20 -13.64
CA ILE A 520 13.22 4.23 -13.39
C ILE A 520 14.15 3.83 -12.22
N GLY A 521 13.86 2.69 -11.58
CA GLY A 521 14.61 2.22 -10.42
C GLY A 521 16.01 1.73 -10.78
N GLN A 522 16.78 1.45 -9.75
CA GLN A 522 18.13 0.90 -9.86
C GLN A 522 18.15 -0.53 -9.29
N THR A 523 18.99 -1.38 -9.86
CA THR A 523 19.15 -2.73 -9.34
C THR A 523 19.94 -2.73 -8.03
N ILE A 524 19.35 -3.30 -6.97
CA ILE A 524 20.06 -3.59 -5.72
C ILE A 524 20.89 -4.86 -5.94
N PRO A 525 22.24 -4.80 -5.81
CA PRO A 525 23.09 -5.94 -6.12
C PRO A 525 22.96 -7.05 -5.07
N LEU A 526 22.86 -8.30 -5.51
CA LEU A 526 23.04 -9.45 -4.63
C LEU A 526 24.47 -9.44 -4.07
N LYS A 527 24.62 -9.42 -2.74
CA LYS A 527 25.93 -9.58 -2.11
C LYS A 527 26.44 -11.01 -2.40
N ARG A 528 27.63 -11.10 -3.01
CA ARG A 528 28.27 -12.36 -3.38
C ARG A 528 28.92 -13.07 -2.19
#